data_9db6d84fd87b73f7bf20bea5237c7bc5
#
_entry.id   9db6d84fd87b73f7bf20bea5237c7bc5
#
_cell.length_a   1.000
_cell.length_b   1.000
_cell.length_c   1.000
_cell.angle_alpha   90.00
_cell.angle_beta   90.00
_cell.angle_gamma   90.00
#
_symmetry.space_group_name_H-M   'P 1'
#
loop_
_entity.id
_entity.type
_entity.pdbx_description
1 polymer ?
#
loop_
_entity_poly.entity_id
_entity_poly.type
_entity_poly.pdbx_seq_one_letter_code
_entity_poly.pdbx_strand_id
1 'polypeptide(L)'
;VMLLPGLGESDIPAPLRLGLGLALLALLFPTLAPSLPPTPDEATEAIRLIATETVIGLWLGGLARLAVTAFAMAGQLIASLIGLAALIVPDPAMGGGGTALSRAFALLAAVLVLATGLHAVALHALAESYAVFPVGAPFPAGAAAEAVARAGADSLALALRLAAPFVIGGIALNVALGLLARLAPPVQPFFVAVPG
;
A
#
# COMPACT_ATOMS: atom_id res chain seq x y z
N VAL A 1 8.75 7.94 -6.32
CA VAL A 1 9.45 6.65 -6.40
C VAL A 1 9.51 5.96 -5.04
N MET A 2 9.85 6.67 -3.97
CA MET A 2 9.98 6.07 -2.63
C MET A 2 8.67 5.51 -2.03
N LEU A 3 7.53 5.93 -2.55
CA LEU A 3 6.21 5.42 -2.15
C LEU A 3 5.62 4.42 -3.15
N LEU A 4 6.25 4.23 -4.31
CA LEU A 4 5.75 3.29 -5.32
C LEU A 4 5.87 1.85 -4.82
N PRO A 5 4.79 1.07 -4.92
CA PRO A 5 4.79 -0.32 -4.49
C PRO A 5 5.79 -1.15 -5.30
N GLY A 6 6.47 -2.05 -4.62
CA GLY A 6 7.54 -2.88 -5.19
C GLY A 6 8.91 -2.18 -5.33
N LEU A 7 8.94 -0.86 -5.48
CA LEU A 7 10.19 -0.07 -5.62
C LEU A 7 10.53 0.71 -4.35
N GLY A 8 9.54 1.10 -3.57
CA GLY A 8 9.67 1.89 -2.35
C GLY A 8 9.61 1.07 -1.05
N GLU A 9 9.76 -0.24 -1.11
CA GLU A 9 9.63 -1.09 0.07
C GLU A 9 10.71 -0.80 1.12
N SER A 10 10.32 -0.85 2.40
CA SER A 10 11.21 -0.56 3.54
C SER A 10 12.37 -1.55 3.66
N ASP A 11 12.21 -2.76 3.11
CA ASP A 11 13.25 -3.80 3.10
C ASP A 11 14.41 -3.49 2.15
N ILE A 12 14.19 -2.57 1.20
CA ILE A 12 15.24 -2.13 0.26
C ILE A 12 16.10 -1.07 0.97
N PRO A 13 17.43 -1.23 1.05
CA PRO A 13 18.31 -0.24 1.65
C PRO A 13 18.13 1.16 1.05
N ALA A 14 18.14 2.20 1.90
CA ALA A 14 17.90 3.59 1.47
C ALA A 14 18.82 4.06 0.33
N PRO A 15 20.12 3.72 0.28
CA PRO A 15 20.98 4.09 -0.85
C PRO A 15 20.54 3.50 -2.18
N LEU A 16 20.04 2.28 -2.19
CA LEU A 16 19.52 1.65 -3.42
C LEU A 16 18.24 2.31 -3.91
N ARG A 17 17.32 2.65 -2.99
CA ARG A 17 16.10 3.42 -3.32
C ARG A 17 16.42 4.80 -3.88
N LEU A 18 17.41 5.48 -3.30
CA LEU A 18 17.89 6.76 -3.80
C LEU A 18 18.51 6.62 -5.19
N GLY A 19 19.40 5.64 -5.38
CA GLY A 19 20.02 5.34 -6.67
C GLY A 19 18.99 5.04 -7.76
N LEU A 20 17.97 4.23 -7.46
CA LEU A 20 16.86 3.96 -8.36
C LEU A 20 16.08 5.23 -8.69
N GLY A 21 15.77 6.07 -7.68
CA GLY A 21 15.10 7.35 -7.89
C GLY A 21 15.89 8.28 -8.81
N LEU A 22 17.20 8.38 -8.62
CA LEU A 22 18.08 9.19 -9.49
C LEU A 22 18.18 8.61 -10.91
N ALA A 23 18.26 7.28 -11.05
CA ALA A 23 18.27 6.63 -12.36
C ALA A 23 16.96 6.88 -13.14
N LEU A 24 15.81 6.78 -12.47
CA LEU A 24 14.52 7.12 -13.08
C LEU A 24 14.41 8.60 -13.43
N LEU A 25 14.93 9.49 -12.59
CA LEU A 25 14.99 10.91 -12.90
C LEU A 25 15.82 11.15 -14.17
N ALA A 26 17.01 10.56 -14.25
CA ALA A 26 17.89 10.68 -15.43
C ALA A 26 17.23 10.13 -16.70
N LEU A 27 16.45 9.06 -16.58
CA LEU A 27 15.71 8.46 -17.69
C LEU A 27 14.54 9.34 -18.15
N LEU A 28 13.79 9.93 -17.23
CA LEU A 28 12.60 10.72 -17.54
C LEU A 28 12.95 12.18 -17.90
N PHE A 29 14.06 12.68 -17.41
CA PHE A 29 14.44 14.09 -17.60
C PHE A 29 14.46 14.53 -19.07
N PRO A 30 15.02 13.80 -20.06
CA PRO A 30 15.00 14.22 -21.44
C PRO A 30 13.61 14.39 -22.04
N THR A 31 12.64 13.59 -21.58
CA THR A 31 11.25 13.64 -22.04
C THR A 31 10.47 14.77 -21.37
N LEU A 32 10.81 15.12 -20.15
CA LEU A 32 10.13 16.16 -19.37
C LEU A 32 10.76 17.53 -19.55
N ALA A 33 12.05 17.62 -19.90
CA ALA A 33 12.79 18.86 -20.02
C ALA A 33 12.08 19.93 -20.89
N PRO A 34 11.45 19.60 -22.03
CA PRO A 34 10.74 20.58 -22.85
C PRO A 34 9.49 21.19 -22.18
N SER A 35 8.91 20.52 -21.19
CA SER A 35 7.72 20.98 -20.46
C SER A 35 8.05 21.70 -19.15
N LEU A 36 9.33 21.77 -18.77
CA LEU A 36 9.74 22.44 -17.55
C LEU A 36 9.73 23.97 -17.74
N PRO A 37 9.29 24.73 -16.72
CA PRO A 37 9.41 26.18 -16.74
C PRO A 37 10.88 26.60 -16.73
N PRO A 38 11.18 27.84 -17.14
CA PRO A 38 12.52 28.40 -16.99
C PRO A 38 12.96 28.40 -15.53
N THR A 39 14.26 28.37 -15.30
CA THR A 39 14.80 28.39 -13.94
C THR A 39 14.31 29.63 -13.19
N PRO A 40 13.76 29.48 -11.99
CA PRO A 40 13.25 30.60 -11.22
C PRO A 40 14.38 31.52 -10.80
N ASP A 41 14.20 32.83 -10.97
CA ASP A 41 15.17 33.84 -10.60
C ASP A 41 15.16 34.16 -9.10
N GLU A 42 14.02 33.90 -8.43
CA GLU A 42 13.84 34.14 -7.01
C GLU A 42 13.84 32.83 -6.20
N ALA A 43 14.51 32.85 -5.04
CA ALA A 43 14.53 31.70 -4.13
C ALA A 43 13.14 31.33 -3.60
N THR A 44 12.25 32.30 -3.42
CA THR A 44 10.86 32.10 -2.99
C THR A 44 10.07 31.29 -4.01
N GLU A 45 10.25 31.56 -5.29
CA GLU A 45 9.61 30.81 -6.36
C GLU A 45 10.18 29.39 -6.46
N ALA A 46 11.48 29.22 -6.35
CA ALA A 46 12.12 27.91 -6.32
C ALA A 46 11.58 27.05 -5.16
N ILE A 47 11.46 27.60 -3.96
CA ILE A 47 10.89 26.89 -2.80
C ILE A 47 9.43 26.50 -3.05
N ARG A 48 8.64 27.40 -3.61
CA ARG A 48 7.23 27.12 -3.96
C ARG A 48 7.12 25.96 -4.96
N LEU A 49 7.92 25.96 -6.01
CA LEU A 49 7.94 24.88 -7.01
C LEU A 49 8.33 23.54 -6.36
N ILE A 50 9.41 23.50 -5.60
CA ILE A 50 9.85 22.29 -4.90
C ILE A 50 8.77 21.78 -3.95
N ALA A 51 8.14 22.66 -3.20
CA ALA A 51 7.06 22.27 -2.27
C ALA A 51 5.86 21.68 -3.01
N THR A 52 5.41 22.33 -4.09
CA THR A 52 4.28 21.86 -4.89
C THR A 52 4.57 20.52 -5.53
N GLU A 53 5.72 20.35 -6.16
CA GLU A 53 6.13 19.08 -6.78
C GLU A 53 6.28 17.96 -5.73
N THR A 54 6.77 18.28 -4.54
CA THR A 54 6.86 17.32 -3.43
C THR A 54 5.47 16.87 -3.00
N VAL A 55 4.51 17.79 -2.84
CA VAL A 55 3.12 17.47 -2.47
C VAL A 55 2.46 16.59 -3.54
N ILE A 56 2.59 16.94 -4.82
CA ILE A 56 2.04 16.15 -5.93
C ILE A 56 2.66 14.75 -5.94
N GLY A 57 3.98 14.66 -5.81
CA GLY A 57 4.69 13.37 -5.78
C GLY A 57 4.31 12.49 -4.58
N LEU A 58 4.14 13.06 -3.40
CA LEU A 58 3.66 12.35 -2.21
C LEU A 58 2.22 11.89 -2.39
N TRP A 59 1.36 12.70 -2.95
CA TRP A 59 -0.03 12.36 -3.21
C TRP A 59 -0.15 11.22 -4.23
N LEU A 60 0.52 11.29 -5.39
CA LEU A 60 0.51 10.22 -6.40
C LEU A 60 1.09 8.91 -5.85
N GLY A 61 2.23 9.00 -5.17
CA GLY A 61 2.85 7.83 -4.54
C GLY A 61 1.99 7.24 -3.43
N GLY A 62 1.30 8.08 -2.66
CA GLY A 62 0.34 7.69 -1.63
C GLY A 62 -0.87 6.93 -2.20
N LEU A 63 -1.44 7.41 -3.31
CA LEU A 63 -2.53 6.72 -4.02
C LEU A 63 -2.11 5.33 -4.50
N ALA A 64 -0.93 5.22 -5.12
CA ALA A 64 -0.39 3.93 -5.54
C ALA A 64 -0.17 2.98 -4.35
N ARG A 65 0.30 3.51 -3.22
CA ARG A 65 0.51 2.73 -2.00
C ARG A 65 -0.80 2.25 -1.38
N LEU A 66 -1.86 3.07 -1.38
CA LEU A 66 -3.18 2.68 -0.86
C LEU A 66 -3.70 1.42 -1.55
N ALA A 67 -3.55 1.29 -2.86
CA ALA A 67 -3.99 0.11 -3.60
C ALA A 67 -3.32 -1.19 -3.10
N VAL A 68 -2.04 -1.12 -2.72
CA VAL A 68 -1.27 -2.29 -2.26
C VAL A 68 -1.47 -2.56 -0.78
N THR A 69 -1.74 -1.54 0.04
CA THR A 69 -2.05 -1.75 1.46
C THR A 69 -3.32 -2.58 1.69
N ALA A 70 -4.22 -2.66 0.70
CA ALA A 70 -5.39 -3.54 0.73
C ALA A 70 -5.02 -5.00 1.02
N PHE A 71 -3.90 -5.49 0.48
CA PHE A 71 -3.41 -6.85 0.72
C PHE A 71 -2.97 -7.04 2.17
N ALA A 72 -2.20 -6.10 2.72
CA ALA A 72 -1.78 -6.15 4.12
C ALA A 72 -2.99 -6.11 5.07
N MET A 73 -3.99 -5.27 4.76
CA MET A 73 -5.25 -5.20 5.51
C MET A 73 -6.02 -6.52 5.43
N ALA A 74 -6.09 -7.16 4.26
CA ALA A 74 -6.70 -8.48 4.11
C ALA A 74 -5.99 -9.53 4.99
N GLY A 75 -4.66 -9.57 4.94
CA GLY A 75 -3.85 -10.45 5.79
C GLY A 75 -4.09 -10.24 7.28
N GLN A 76 -4.23 -8.98 7.71
CA GLN A 76 -4.55 -8.63 9.09
C GLN A 76 -5.95 -9.12 9.50
N LEU A 77 -6.96 -8.91 8.65
CA LEU A 77 -8.32 -9.40 8.88
C LEU A 77 -8.37 -10.93 9.00
N ILE A 78 -7.70 -11.63 8.07
CA ILE A 78 -7.63 -13.08 8.07
C ILE A 78 -6.94 -13.57 9.35
N ALA A 79 -5.80 -12.99 9.73
CA ALA A 79 -5.08 -13.39 10.94
C ALA A 79 -5.93 -13.25 12.20
N SER A 80 -6.72 -12.18 12.29
CA SER A 80 -7.63 -11.94 13.40
C SER A 80 -8.72 -13.02 13.51
N LEU A 81 -9.20 -13.53 12.37
CA LEU A 81 -10.28 -14.52 12.32
C LEU A 81 -9.81 -15.93 12.64
N ILE A 82 -8.56 -16.27 12.26
CA ILE A 82 -8.02 -17.62 12.48
C ILE A 82 -7.18 -17.74 13.77
N GLY A 83 -7.21 -16.71 14.63
CA GLY A 83 -6.49 -16.73 15.91
C GLY A 83 -4.99 -16.49 15.82
N LEU A 84 -4.44 -16.13 14.65
CA LEU A 84 -3.02 -15.82 14.47
C LEU A 84 -2.69 -14.34 14.76
N ALA A 85 -3.63 -13.57 15.29
CA ALA A 85 -3.43 -12.16 15.63
C ALA A 85 -2.35 -11.96 16.71
N ALA A 86 -2.08 -12.96 17.53
CA ALA A 86 -1.05 -12.92 18.57
C ALA A 86 0.38 -12.97 18.01
N LEU A 87 0.58 -13.41 16.76
CA LEU A 87 1.87 -13.43 16.09
C LEU A 87 2.19 -12.04 15.51
N ILE A 88 2.51 -11.11 16.40
CA ILE A 88 2.87 -9.73 16.02
C ILE A 88 4.30 -9.72 15.50
N VAL A 89 4.48 -9.19 14.29
CA VAL A 89 5.79 -8.95 13.67
C VAL A 89 5.94 -7.44 13.47
N PRO A 90 7.13 -6.86 13.75
CA PRO A 90 7.37 -5.47 13.42
C PRO A 90 7.14 -5.21 11.93
N ASP A 91 6.17 -4.36 11.61
CA ASP A 91 5.86 -3.96 10.23
C ASP A 91 5.87 -2.44 10.12
N PRO A 92 6.92 -1.86 9.50
CA PRO A 92 7.02 -0.42 9.31
C PRO A 92 5.89 0.17 8.48
N ALA A 93 5.28 -0.63 7.59
CA ALA A 93 4.16 -0.20 6.74
C ALA A 93 2.85 -0.02 7.51
N MET A 94 2.71 -0.72 8.65
CA MET A 94 1.53 -0.69 9.53
C MET A 94 1.76 0.11 10.80
N GLY A 95 2.77 0.98 10.84
CA GLY A 95 3.03 1.86 11.98
C GLY A 95 3.61 1.18 13.21
N GLY A 96 4.28 0.02 13.05
CA GLY A 96 5.06 -0.62 14.10
C GLY A 96 4.59 -2.00 14.54
N GLY A 97 3.40 -2.46 14.16
CA GLY A 97 2.93 -3.81 14.48
C GLY A 97 1.93 -4.34 13.48
N GLY A 98 2.28 -5.42 12.82
CA GLY A 98 1.40 -6.18 11.94
C GLY A 98 1.47 -7.66 12.27
N THR A 99 0.54 -8.46 11.79
CA THR A 99 0.64 -9.90 11.89
C THR A 99 1.60 -10.47 10.85
N ALA A 100 2.17 -11.64 11.09
CA ALA A 100 3.00 -12.34 10.12
C ALA A 100 2.26 -12.54 8.78
N LEU A 101 0.95 -12.78 8.83
CA LEU A 101 0.11 -12.93 7.65
C LEU A 101 -0.08 -11.62 6.89
N SER A 102 -0.27 -10.51 7.59
CA SER A 102 -0.31 -9.17 6.98
C SER A 102 0.98 -8.89 6.21
N ARG A 103 2.14 -9.20 6.81
CA ARG A 103 3.44 -9.05 6.16
C ARG A 103 3.58 -9.94 4.93
N ALA A 104 3.18 -11.22 5.03
CA ALA A 104 3.20 -12.14 3.89
C ALA A 104 2.34 -11.64 2.72
N PHE A 105 1.15 -11.11 3.00
CA PHE A 105 0.26 -10.52 1.98
C PHE A 105 0.85 -9.24 1.38
N ALA A 106 1.51 -8.39 2.16
CA ALA A 106 2.20 -7.21 1.65
C ALA A 106 3.34 -7.58 0.69
N LEU A 107 4.15 -8.60 1.04
CA LEU A 107 5.20 -9.11 0.16
C LEU A 107 4.63 -9.75 -1.10
N LEU A 108 3.54 -10.51 -0.98
CA LEU A 108 2.83 -11.06 -2.13
C LEU A 108 2.36 -9.96 -3.08
N ALA A 109 1.80 -8.87 -2.56
CA ALA A 109 1.38 -7.73 -3.35
C ALA A 109 2.57 -7.08 -4.10
N ALA A 110 3.70 -6.89 -3.42
CA ALA A 110 4.91 -6.34 -4.04
C ALA A 110 5.42 -7.25 -5.19
N VAL A 111 5.44 -8.57 -4.97
CA VAL A 111 5.80 -9.56 -6.00
C VAL A 111 4.83 -9.51 -7.16
N LEU A 112 3.52 -9.45 -6.91
CA LEU A 112 2.50 -9.36 -7.95
C LEU A 112 2.67 -8.08 -8.79
N VAL A 113 2.89 -6.93 -8.16
CA VAL A 113 3.13 -5.65 -8.86
C VAL A 113 4.34 -5.75 -9.79
N LEU A 114 5.42 -6.40 -9.35
CA LEU A 114 6.62 -6.58 -10.16
C LEU A 114 6.41 -7.63 -11.26
N ALA A 115 5.83 -8.77 -10.93
CA ALA A 115 5.63 -9.89 -11.86
C ALA A 115 4.62 -9.59 -12.97
N THR A 116 3.59 -8.78 -12.68
CA THR A 116 2.57 -8.39 -13.66
C THR A 116 2.95 -7.16 -14.47
N GLY A 117 4.07 -6.49 -14.15
CA GLY A 117 4.47 -5.26 -14.83
C GLY A 117 3.70 -4.01 -14.38
N LEU A 118 2.87 -4.07 -13.34
CA LEU A 118 2.10 -2.92 -12.84
C LEU A 118 3.01 -1.78 -12.37
N HIS A 119 4.26 -2.06 -11.99
CA HIS A 119 5.26 -1.03 -11.71
C HIS A 119 5.53 -0.12 -12.92
N ALA A 120 5.50 -0.65 -14.14
CA ALA A 120 5.65 0.15 -15.36
C ALA A 120 4.45 1.08 -15.55
N VAL A 121 3.22 0.60 -15.28
CA VAL A 121 2.01 1.43 -15.34
C VAL A 121 2.11 2.61 -14.36
N ALA A 122 2.59 2.36 -13.14
CA ALA A 122 2.78 3.42 -12.15
C ALA A 122 3.84 4.45 -12.58
N LEU A 123 4.92 4.01 -13.26
CA LEU A 123 5.94 4.91 -13.80
C LEU A 123 5.42 5.71 -15.00
N HIS A 124 4.63 5.10 -15.88
CA HIS A 124 3.96 5.81 -16.98
C HIS A 124 2.99 6.86 -16.44
N ALA A 125 2.14 6.48 -15.47
CA ALA A 125 1.22 7.42 -14.83
C ALA A 125 1.95 8.61 -14.18
N LEU A 126 3.14 8.37 -13.60
CA LEU A 126 3.98 9.42 -13.07
C LEU A 126 4.49 10.36 -14.17
N ALA A 127 4.91 9.84 -15.31
CA ALA A 127 5.35 10.66 -16.44
C ALA A 127 4.18 11.46 -17.05
N GLU A 128 3.03 10.82 -17.24
CA GLU A 128 1.82 11.44 -17.78
C GLU A 128 1.20 12.46 -16.83
N SER A 129 1.47 12.36 -15.52
CA SER A 129 0.97 13.33 -14.53
C SER A 129 1.40 14.76 -14.83
N TYR A 130 2.55 14.97 -15.47
CA TYR A 130 3.03 16.29 -15.87
C TYR A 130 2.18 16.95 -16.98
N ALA A 131 1.47 16.15 -17.77
CA ALA A 131 0.50 16.68 -18.73
C ALA A 131 -0.80 17.16 -18.04
N VAL A 132 -1.17 16.54 -16.92
CA VAL A 132 -2.37 16.90 -16.14
C VAL A 132 -2.06 17.99 -15.10
N PHE A 133 -0.88 17.93 -14.50
CA PHE A 133 -0.37 18.86 -13.50
C PHE A 133 0.94 19.48 -14.00
N PRO A 134 0.87 20.52 -14.83
CA PRO A 134 2.07 21.23 -15.27
C PRO A 134 2.86 21.79 -14.08
N VAL A 135 4.18 21.79 -14.17
CA VAL A 135 5.06 22.27 -13.10
C VAL A 135 4.69 23.70 -12.69
N GLY A 136 4.49 23.90 -11.41
CA GLY A 136 4.07 25.21 -10.85
C GLY A 136 2.56 25.46 -10.86
N ALA A 137 1.75 24.56 -11.39
CA ALA A 137 0.29 24.66 -11.30
C ALA A 137 -0.17 24.53 -9.83
N PRO A 138 -1.26 25.19 -9.44
CA PRO A 138 -1.78 25.06 -8.08
C PRO A 138 -2.30 23.64 -7.83
N PHE A 139 -1.96 23.08 -6.66
CA PHE A 139 -2.41 21.75 -6.28
C PHE A 139 -3.95 21.72 -6.10
N PRO A 140 -4.68 20.83 -6.80
CA PRO A 140 -6.13 20.76 -6.75
C PRO A 140 -6.60 20.01 -5.49
N ALA A 141 -6.47 20.61 -4.32
CA ALA A 141 -6.67 19.98 -3.03
C ALA A 141 -8.04 19.28 -2.88
N GLY A 142 -9.11 19.85 -3.43
CA GLY A 142 -10.45 19.26 -3.37
C GLY A 142 -10.54 17.95 -4.16
N ALA A 143 -10.13 17.95 -5.43
CA ALA A 143 -10.12 16.75 -6.26
C ALA A 143 -9.12 15.70 -5.74
N ALA A 144 -8.00 16.15 -5.21
CA ALA A 144 -6.99 15.28 -4.61
C ALA A 144 -7.52 14.56 -3.36
N ALA A 145 -8.23 15.26 -2.49
CA ALA A 145 -8.86 14.67 -1.30
C ALA A 145 -9.94 13.63 -1.69
N GLU A 146 -10.77 13.94 -2.69
CA GLU A 146 -11.77 13.01 -3.20
C GLU A 146 -11.11 11.73 -3.79
N ALA A 147 -10.03 11.88 -4.54
CA ALA A 147 -9.29 10.74 -5.08
C ALA A 147 -8.71 9.84 -3.97
N VAL A 148 -8.16 10.44 -2.90
CA VAL A 148 -7.68 9.69 -1.73
C VAL A 148 -8.83 8.95 -1.03
N ALA A 149 -9.97 9.61 -0.84
CA ALA A 149 -11.13 8.99 -0.21
C ALA A 149 -11.66 7.81 -1.04
N ARG A 150 -11.75 7.94 -2.36
CA ARG A 150 -12.13 6.85 -3.27
C ARG A 150 -11.12 5.71 -3.21
N ALA A 151 -9.81 6.01 -3.36
CA ALA A 151 -8.77 4.99 -3.30
C ALA A 151 -8.75 4.25 -1.96
N GLY A 152 -9.01 4.95 -0.85
CA GLY A 152 -9.17 4.34 0.48
C GLY A 152 -10.38 3.40 0.55
N ALA A 153 -11.53 3.83 0.03
CA ALA A 153 -12.74 3.00 -0.03
C ALA A 153 -12.52 1.74 -0.90
N ASP A 154 -11.90 1.90 -2.07
CA ASP A 154 -11.59 0.79 -2.97
C ASP A 154 -10.59 -0.20 -2.35
N SER A 155 -9.58 0.32 -1.63
CA SER A 155 -8.61 -0.50 -0.91
C SER A 155 -9.28 -1.32 0.20
N LEU A 156 -10.19 -0.70 0.96
CA LEU A 156 -10.95 -1.41 1.99
C LEU A 156 -11.88 -2.47 1.37
N ALA A 157 -12.58 -2.12 0.29
CA ALA A 157 -13.43 -3.07 -0.42
C ALA A 157 -12.63 -4.26 -0.97
N LEU A 158 -11.45 -4.02 -1.52
CA LEU A 158 -10.55 -5.08 -1.98
C LEU A 158 -10.07 -5.95 -0.82
N ALA A 159 -9.68 -5.35 0.32
CA ALA A 159 -9.27 -6.08 1.51
C ALA A 159 -10.38 -7.02 2.02
N LEU A 160 -11.62 -6.53 2.08
CA LEU A 160 -12.77 -7.31 2.49
C LEU A 160 -13.07 -8.44 1.50
N ARG A 161 -12.98 -8.20 0.19
CA ARG A 161 -13.15 -9.23 -0.84
C ARG A 161 -12.10 -10.34 -0.72
N LEU A 162 -10.84 -9.99 -0.49
CA LEU A 162 -9.76 -10.95 -0.29
C LEU A 162 -9.94 -11.75 1.00
N ALA A 163 -10.43 -11.14 2.07
CA ALA A 163 -10.68 -11.79 3.34
C ALA A 163 -11.98 -12.62 3.36
N ALA A 164 -12.96 -12.32 2.51
CA ALA A 164 -14.30 -12.91 2.51
C ALA A 164 -14.32 -14.46 2.58
N PRO A 165 -13.57 -15.23 1.78
CA PRO A 165 -13.59 -16.69 1.87
C PRO A 165 -13.10 -17.21 3.22
N PHE A 166 -12.15 -16.52 3.84
CA PHE A 166 -11.62 -16.88 5.17
C PHE A 166 -12.62 -16.52 6.28
N VAL A 167 -13.33 -15.40 6.14
CA VAL A 167 -14.41 -15.00 7.06
C VAL A 167 -15.50 -16.07 7.06
N ILE A 168 -15.96 -16.48 5.88
CA ILE A 168 -17.00 -17.51 5.73
C ILE A 168 -16.51 -18.83 6.31
N GLY A 169 -15.30 -19.26 5.97
CA GLY A 169 -14.68 -20.48 6.50
C GLY A 169 -14.51 -20.44 8.02
N GLY A 170 -14.06 -19.33 8.57
CA GLY A 170 -13.91 -19.14 10.02
C GLY A 170 -15.24 -19.20 10.77
N ILE A 171 -16.29 -18.56 10.24
CA ILE A 171 -17.64 -18.65 10.81
C ILE A 171 -18.14 -20.10 10.77
N ALA A 172 -18.00 -20.77 9.63
CA ALA A 172 -18.42 -22.18 9.48
C ALA A 172 -17.69 -23.09 10.46
N LEU A 173 -16.38 -22.91 10.62
CA LEU A 173 -15.57 -23.65 11.60
C LEU A 173 -16.03 -23.40 13.03
N ASN A 174 -16.23 -22.14 13.42
CA ASN A 174 -16.69 -21.79 14.76
C ASN A 174 -18.08 -22.38 15.06
N VAL A 175 -18.99 -22.38 14.10
CA VAL A 175 -20.31 -23.03 14.21
C VAL A 175 -20.14 -24.55 14.37
N ALA A 176 -19.31 -25.17 13.56
CA ALA A 176 -19.04 -26.61 13.63
C ALA A 176 -18.43 -26.99 14.99
N LEU A 177 -17.45 -26.23 15.48
CA LEU A 177 -16.84 -26.47 16.81
C LEU A 177 -17.85 -26.25 17.94
N GLY A 178 -18.71 -25.23 17.85
CA GLY A 178 -19.77 -24.99 18.81
C GLY A 178 -20.81 -26.16 18.87
N LEU A 179 -21.19 -26.67 17.70
CA LEU A 179 -22.05 -27.83 17.61
C LEU A 179 -21.37 -29.10 18.16
N LEU A 180 -20.10 -29.30 17.84
CA LEU A 180 -19.33 -30.43 18.35
C LEU A 180 -19.22 -30.41 19.88
N ALA A 181 -18.90 -29.22 20.45
CA ALA A 181 -18.86 -29.03 21.90
C ALA A 181 -20.20 -29.34 22.60
N ARG A 182 -21.32 -29.10 21.92
CA ARG A 182 -22.66 -29.40 22.44
C ARG A 182 -23.00 -30.89 22.35
N LEU A 183 -22.56 -31.57 21.29
CA LEU A 183 -22.88 -32.97 21.03
C LEU A 183 -21.92 -33.93 21.75
N ALA A 184 -20.66 -33.53 21.96
CA ALA A 184 -19.60 -34.31 22.57
C ALA A 184 -18.92 -33.58 23.74
N PRO A 185 -19.60 -33.37 24.88
CA PRO A 185 -19.08 -32.63 26.03
C PRO A 185 -17.70 -33.10 26.55
N PRO A 186 -17.36 -34.42 26.54
CA PRO A 186 -16.06 -34.89 27.05
C PRO A 186 -14.84 -34.46 26.18
N VAL A 187 -15.06 -33.96 24.98
CA VAL A 187 -13.97 -33.50 24.08
C VAL A 187 -13.56 -32.02 24.33
N GLN A 188 -14.32 -31.30 25.17
CA GLN A 188 -14.06 -29.90 25.51
C GLN A 188 -12.63 -29.57 26.01
N PRO A 189 -11.98 -30.43 26.87
CA PRO A 189 -10.65 -30.11 27.36
C PRO A 189 -9.58 -30.04 26.27
N PHE A 190 -9.81 -30.70 25.15
CA PHE A 190 -8.84 -30.74 24.06
C PHE A 190 -8.78 -29.39 23.24
N PHE A 191 -9.89 -28.67 23.17
CA PHE A 191 -9.99 -27.40 22.44
C PHE A 191 -9.65 -26.18 23.30
N VAL A 192 -9.75 -26.29 24.63
CA VAL A 192 -9.38 -25.22 25.57
C VAL A 192 -7.86 -25.13 25.77
N ALA A 193 -7.11 -26.17 25.43
CA ALA A 193 -5.65 -26.22 25.55
C ALA A 193 -4.91 -25.62 24.36
N VAL A 194 -5.61 -25.18 23.30
CA VAL A 194 -5.00 -24.44 22.21
C VAL A 194 -4.98 -22.98 22.63
N PRO A 195 -3.79 -22.39 22.93
CA PRO A 195 -3.69 -20.98 23.27
C PRO A 195 -4.09 -20.16 22.05
N GLY A 196 -5.15 -19.35 22.23
CA GLY A 196 -5.57 -18.34 21.27
C GLY A 196 -4.62 -17.15 21.26
#